data_7a2ecfcc094d820f1116e387be43d70e
#
_entry.id   7a2ecfcc094d820f1116e387be43d70e
#
_cell.length_a   1.000
_cell.length_b   1.000
_cell.length_c   1.000
_cell.angle_alpha   90.00
_cell.angle_beta   90.00
_cell.angle_gamma   90.00
#
_symmetry.space_group_name_H-M   'P 1'
#
loop_
_entity.id
_entity.type
_entity.pdbx_description
1 polymer ?
#
loop_
_entity_poly.entity_id
_entity_poly.type
_entity_poly.pdbx_seq_one_letter_code
_entity_poly.pdbx_strand_id
1 'polypeptide(L)'
;MNQVLAVSSRVGAAVAMAALVPLSSVFAQPSATIKVDGSSTVFPVTEAVAEEYQKASKNKVTVGVSGTGGGFKKFCRGETDVQNASRPITKAEIAECQKNGVAFLEMPVAFDALSVVVNPKNTWLQQITVDELKKMWEPAAQGKITRWNQVNPAWPDRPIKLFGAGTDSGTFDYFTEAITGKSKASRGDFTASEDDNVLVQGIARDVDAIGYFGYAYYAENRDKLRSLPISWKGGKAVGPTSETVLDGTYQPLSRPIFIYVNTNAVKRPEVRGFVEFYNKHAEKLVKEVKYVPLPSAAYTYNLDTLTKNRAGTKFGGENLVGVTIEQLMKLEAK
;
A
#
# COMPACT_ATOMS: atom_id res chain seq x y z
N MET A 1 -30.68 62.65 -87.93
CA MET A 1 -30.53 63.70 -86.91
C MET A 1 -31.30 63.24 -85.69
N ASN A 2 -30.69 62.75 -84.73
CA ASN A 2 -31.04 62.78 -83.32
C ASN A 2 -30.04 61.85 -82.56
N GLN A 3 -29.18 62.46 -81.77
CA GLN A 3 -28.27 61.77 -80.88
C GLN A 3 -29.06 61.33 -79.59
N VAL A 4 -28.90 60.13 -79.21
CA VAL A 4 -29.35 59.63 -77.88
C VAL A 4 -28.15 59.37 -77.06
N LEU A 5 -28.01 60.09 -75.96
CA LEU A 5 -26.95 59.93 -74.95
C LEU A 5 -27.21 58.66 -74.13
N ALA A 6 -26.24 57.79 -74.10
CA ALA A 6 -26.31 56.63 -73.19
C ALA A 6 -25.64 56.97 -71.84
N VAL A 7 -26.42 56.90 -70.78
CA VAL A 7 -25.91 57.03 -69.40
C VAL A 7 -25.45 55.63 -68.92
N SER A 8 -24.17 55.45 -68.65
CA SER A 8 -23.61 54.24 -68.08
C SER A 8 -23.64 54.34 -66.55
N SER A 9 -24.51 53.59 -65.88
CA SER A 9 -24.49 53.38 -64.42
C SER A 9 -23.46 52.31 -64.06
N ARG A 10 -22.44 52.70 -63.35
CA ARG A 10 -21.47 51.77 -62.74
C ARG A 10 -22.06 51.28 -61.43
N VAL A 11 -22.43 49.97 -61.35
CA VAL A 11 -22.77 49.27 -60.13
C VAL A 11 -21.50 48.75 -59.53
N GLY A 12 -21.08 49.30 -58.41
CA GLY A 12 -19.90 48.81 -57.65
C GLY A 12 -20.33 47.56 -56.85
N ALA A 13 -19.75 46.41 -57.21
CA ALA A 13 -19.90 45.18 -56.42
C ALA A 13 -18.93 45.24 -55.24
N ALA A 14 -19.46 45.42 -54.03
CA ALA A 14 -18.72 45.25 -52.79
C ALA A 14 -18.55 43.74 -52.50
N VAL A 15 -17.35 43.22 -52.70
CA VAL A 15 -16.98 41.85 -52.29
C VAL A 15 -16.76 41.84 -50.78
N ALA A 16 -17.72 41.35 -50.03
CA ALA A 16 -17.54 41.07 -48.59
C ALA A 16 -16.65 39.80 -48.44
N MET A 17 -15.38 40.00 -48.09
CA MET A 17 -14.47 38.93 -47.70
C MET A 17 -14.87 38.42 -46.32
N ALA A 18 -15.64 37.32 -46.23
CA ALA A 18 -15.90 36.59 -44.99
C ALA A 18 -14.61 35.87 -44.58
N ALA A 19 -13.98 36.37 -43.52
CA ALA A 19 -12.86 35.72 -42.90
C ALA A 19 -13.34 34.40 -42.22
N LEU A 20 -13.09 33.27 -42.83
CA LEU A 20 -13.23 31.95 -42.25
C LEU A 20 -12.20 31.82 -41.14
N VAL A 21 -12.59 32.05 -39.87
CA VAL A 21 -11.79 31.66 -38.69
C VAL A 21 -11.88 30.14 -38.58
N PRO A 22 -10.77 29.40 -38.71
CA PRO A 22 -10.81 27.96 -38.48
C PRO A 22 -11.19 27.74 -37.02
N LEU A 23 -12.37 27.17 -36.74
CA LEU A 23 -12.65 26.54 -35.45
C LEU A 23 -11.67 25.35 -35.29
N SER A 24 -10.57 25.59 -34.62
CA SER A 24 -9.72 24.51 -34.15
C SER A 24 -10.52 23.70 -33.13
N SER A 25 -11.12 22.61 -33.60
CA SER A 25 -11.70 21.61 -32.72
C SER A 25 -10.60 21.10 -31.81
N VAL A 26 -10.55 21.59 -30.58
CA VAL A 26 -9.72 21.00 -29.53
C VAL A 26 -10.33 19.62 -29.28
N PHE A 27 -9.89 18.62 -30.01
CA PHE A 27 -10.11 17.23 -29.65
C PHE A 27 -9.48 17.06 -28.28
N ALA A 28 -10.29 16.97 -27.24
CA ALA A 28 -9.84 16.51 -25.94
C ALA A 28 -9.20 15.14 -26.14
N GLN A 29 -7.88 15.07 -26.06
CA GLN A 29 -7.19 13.77 -26.08
C GLN A 29 -7.82 12.91 -24.98
N PRO A 30 -8.19 11.66 -25.26
CA PRO A 30 -8.70 10.79 -24.22
C PRO A 30 -7.65 10.75 -23.12
N SER A 31 -8.09 11.10 -21.90
CA SER A 31 -7.20 11.11 -20.74
C SER A 31 -6.59 9.71 -20.59
N ALA A 32 -5.28 9.61 -20.77
CA ALA A 32 -4.60 8.34 -20.68
C ALA A 32 -4.78 7.78 -19.26
N THR A 33 -5.29 6.56 -19.17
CA THR A 33 -5.51 5.91 -17.88
C THR A 33 -4.19 5.51 -17.25
N ILE A 34 -3.95 5.92 -16.03
CA ILE A 34 -2.83 5.47 -15.20
C ILE A 34 -3.21 4.12 -14.61
N LYS A 35 -2.38 3.11 -14.82
CA LYS A 35 -2.63 1.73 -14.37
C LYS A 35 -1.75 1.41 -13.17
N VAL A 36 -2.38 1.15 -12.05
CA VAL A 36 -1.73 0.65 -10.82
C VAL A 36 -2.25 -0.75 -10.51
N ASP A 37 -1.39 -1.64 -10.05
CA ASP A 37 -1.80 -2.99 -9.59
C ASP A 37 -0.85 -3.45 -8.49
N GLY A 38 -1.21 -4.50 -7.77
CA GLY A 38 -0.31 -5.19 -6.83
C GLY A 38 -0.90 -5.48 -5.46
N SER A 39 -0.20 -5.10 -4.41
CA SER A 39 -0.49 -5.45 -3.03
C SER A 39 -1.84 -4.92 -2.55
N SER A 40 -2.66 -5.81 -1.96
CA SER A 40 -3.88 -5.45 -1.22
C SER A 40 -3.59 -4.58 0.01
N THR A 41 -2.43 -4.76 0.66
CA THR A 41 -1.99 -3.92 1.78
C THR A 41 -1.78 -2.46 1.36
N VAL A 42 -1.21 -2.21 0.18
CA VAL A 42 -0.93 -0.84 -0.31
C VAL A 42 -2.17 -0.23 -0.98
N PHE A 43 -3.11 -1.06 -1.42
CA PHE A 43 -4.32 -0.64 -2.13
C PHE A 43 -5.06 0.51 -1.44
N PRO A 44 -5.38 0.49 -0.12
CA PRO A 44 -6.14 1.57 0.52
C PRO A 44 -5.44 2.93 0.42
N VAL A 45 -4.12 2.96 0.55
CA VAL A 45 -3.33 4.20 0.43
C VAL A 45 -3.35 4.71 -1.01
N THR A 46 -3.09 3.81 -1.97
CA THR A 46 -3.07 4.18 -3.40
C THR A 46 -4.44 4.58 -3.91
N GLU A 47 -5.51 3.93 -3.43
CA GLU A 47 -6.88 4.27 -3.80
C GLU A 47 -7.27 5.67 -3.30
N ALA A 48 -6.98 6.00 -2.04
CA ALA A 48 -7.21 7.34 -1.49
C ALA A 48 -6.46 8.42 -2.29
N VAL A 49 -5.20 8.14 -2.65
CA VAL A 49 -4.41 9.06 -3.51
C VAL A 49 -5.01 9.16 -4.91
N ALA A 50 -5.43 8.05 -5.51
CA ALA A 50 -6.01 8.02 -6.85
C ALA A 50 -7.34 8.80 -6.91
N GLU A 51 -8.18 8.66 -5.89
CA GLU A 51 -9.44 9.38 -5.77
C GLU A 51 -9.20 10.90 -5.73
N GLU A 52 -8.33 11.37 -4.84
CA GLU A 52 -8.01 12.79 -4.70
C GLU A 52 -7.30 13.35 -5.95
N TYR A 53 -6.39 12.58 -6.55
CA TYR A 53 -5.73 12.99 -7.78
C TYR A 53 -6.70 13.12 -8.96
N GLN A 54 -7.66 12.22 -9.11
CA GLN A 54 -8.68 12.27 -10.15
C GLN A 54 -9.58 13.52 -10.00
N LYS A 55 -9.91 13.91 -8.75
CA LYS A 55 -10.65 15.15 -8.47
C LYS A 55 -9.86 16.38 -8.89
N ALA A 56 -8.57 16.41 -8.61
CA ALA A 56 -7.69 17.55 -8.86
C ALA A 56 -7.28 17.69 -10.33
N SER A 57 -6.96 16.58 -11.03
CA SER A 57 -6.31 16.60 -12.34
C SER A 57 -7.22 16.23 -13.51
N LYS A 58 -8.38 15.61 -13.25
CA LYS A 58 -9.27 14.98 -14.24
C LYS A 58 -8.64 13.79 -15.01
N ASN A 59 -7.45 13.36 -14.65
CA ASN A 59 -6.83 12.14 -15.20
C ASN A 59 -7.44 10.90 -14.55
N LYS A 60 -7.56 9.82 -15.31
CA LYS A 60 -8.12 8.57 -14.82
C LYS A 60 -7.03 7.68 -14.23
N VAL A 61 -7.29 7.11 -13.05
CA VAL A 61 -6.43 6.12 -12.39
C VAL A 61 -7.25 4.85 -12.14
N THR A 62 -6.67 3.70 -12.42
CA THR A 62 -7.24 2.39 -12.06
C THR A 62 -6.29 1.68 -11.09
N VAL A 63 -6.82 1.16 -10.01
CA VAL A 63 -6.03 0.44 -9.00
C VAL A 63 -6.56 -0.99 -8.89
N GLY A 64 -5.73 -1.96 -9.27
CA GLY A 64 -6.03 -3.38 -9.19
C GLY A 64 -5.35 -4.04 -7.99
N VAL A 65 -5.85 -5.22 -7.63
CA VAL A 65 -5.32 -6.04 -6.53
C VAL A 65 -5.02 -7.44 -7.05
N SER A 66 -3.73 -7.74 -7.25
CA SER A 66 -3.28 -9.08 -7.65
C SER A 66 -2.20 -9.65 -6.70
N GLY A 67 -2.03 -9.00 -5.54
CA GLY A 67 -0.95 -9.27 -4.59
C GLY A 67 0.40 -8.76 -5.09
N THR A 68 1.37 -8.58 -4.17
CA THR A 68 2.70 -8.02 -4.51
C THR A 68 3.38 -8.80 -5.64
N GLY A 69 3.43 -10.13 -5.56
CA GLY A 69 4.08 -10.95 -6.58
C GLY A 69 3.31 -11.01 -7.91
N GLY A 70 1.97 -11.02 -7.87
CA GLY A 70 1.12 -10.97 -9.06
C GLY A 70 1.28 -9.65 -9.81
N GLY A 71 1.31 -8.55 -9.06
CA GLY A 71 1.53 -7.22 -9.60
C GLY A 71 2.93 -7.05 -10.22
N PHE A 72 4.00 -7.54 -9.57
CA PHE A 72 5.34 -7.51 -10.17
C PHE A 72 5.42 -8.27 -11.50
N LYS A 73 4.70 -9.39 -11.64
CA LYS A 73 4.63 -10.11 -12.93
C LYS A 73 4.06 -9.23 -14.05
N LYS A 74 2.99 -8.48 -13.78
CA LYS A 74 2.39 -7.53 -14.73
C LYS A 74 3.31 -6.34 -14.97
N PHE A 75 3.84 -5.76 -13.90
CA PHE A 75 4.73 -4.59 -13.93
C PHE A 75 6.00 -4.86 -14.74
N CYS A 76 6.68 -5.96 -14.49
CA CYS A 76 7.90 -6.34 -15.21
C CYS A 76 7.65 -6.71 -16.69
N ARG A 77 6.37 -6.91 -17.12
CA ARG A 77 5.98 -7.01 -18.53
C ARG A 77 5.56 -5.67 -19.14
N GLY A 78 5.59 -4.59 -18.35
CA GLY A 78 5.18 -3.26 -18.78
C GLY A 78 3.66 -3.07 -18.91
N GLU A 79 2.85 -3.93 -18.29
CA GLU A 79 1.38 -3.87 -18.35
C GLU A 79 0.79 -2.81 -17.43
N THR A 80 1.54 -2.41 -16.38
CA THR A 80 1.15 -1.38 -15.41
C THR A 80 2.22 -0.28 -15.32
N ASP A 81 1.78 0.93 -14.98
CA ASP A 81 2.63 2.11 -14.82
C ASP A 81 3.27 2.16 -13.44
N VAL A 82 2.51 1.72 -12.44
CA VAL A 82 2.88 1.70 -11.02
C VAL A 82 2.53 0.33 -10.42
N GLN A 83 3.43 -0.17 -9.58
CA GLN A 83 3.27 -1.41 -8.83
C GLN A 83 3.17 -1.11 -7.33
N ASN A 84 2.14 -1.60 -6.67
CA ASN A 84 1.98 -1.59 -5.23
C ASN A 84 2.71 -2.80 -4.61
N ALA A 85 3.60 -2.58 -3.63
CA ALA A 85 4.34 -3.67 -3.02
C ALA A 85 4.41 -3.55 -1.49
N SER A 86 4.09 -4.63 -0.79
CA SER A 86 4.17 -4.73 0.67
C SER A 86 5.48 -5.37 1.17
N ARG A 87 6.44 -5.51 0.28
CA ARG A 87 7.84 -5.89 0.51
C ARG A 87 8.72 -5.32 -0.60
N PRO A 88 10.04 -5.25 -0.40
CA PRO A 88 10.96 -4.94 -1.49
C PRO A 88 10.85 -5.94 -2.65
N ILE A 89 11.20 -5.48 -3.85
CA ILE A 89 11.32 -6.31 -5.04
C ILE A 89 12.39 -7.40 -4.81
N THR A 90 12.14 -8.62 -5.25
CA THR A 90 13.09 -9.73 -5.12
C THR A 90 14.10 -9.78 -6.28
N LYS A 91 15.22 -10.50 -6.08
CA LYS A 91 16.21 -10.72 -7.16
C LYS A 91 15.60 -11.34 -8.41
N ALA A 92 14.66 -12.29 -8.26
CA ALA A 92 13.99 -12.92 -9.38
C ALA A 92 13.10 -11.93 -10.16
N GLU A 93 12.39 -11.06 -9.44
CA GLU A 93 11.56 -10.00 -10.05
C GLU A 93 12.42 -8.93 -10.72
N ILE A 94 13.56 -8.54 -10.13
CA ILE A 94 14.54 -7.65 -10.77
C ILE A 94 15.01 -8.23 -12.09
N ALA A 95 15.40 -9.51 -12.11
CA ALA A 95 15.86 -10.19 -13.32
C ALA A 95 14.77 -10.24 -14.40
N GLU A 96 13.51 -10.48 -14.03
CA GLU A 96 12.39 -10.46 -14.98
C GLU A 96 12.11 -9.07 -15.53
N CYS A 97 12.16 -8.01 -14.70
CA CYS A 97 12.06 -6.63 -15.16
C CYS A 97 13.19 -6.28 -16.13
N GLN A 98 14.44 -6.63 -15.81
CA GLN A 98 15.60 -6.38 -16.67
C GLN A 98 15.49 -7.09 -18.02
N LYS A 99 15.06 -8.35 -18.02
CA LYS A 99 14.83 -9.14 -19.25
C LYS A 99 13.84 -8.46 -20.20
N ASN A 100 12.84 -7.78 -19.65
CA ASN A 100 11.80 -7.10 -20.42
C ASN A 100 12.10 -5.60 -20.63
N GLY A 101 13.27 -5.11 -20.24
CA GLY A 101 13.69 -3.71 -20.41
C GLY A 101 12.91 -2.72 -19.52
N VAL A 102 12.33 -3.21 -18.39
CA VAL A 102 11.60 -2.38 -17.44
C VAL A 102 12.53 -1.94 -16.32
N ALA A 103 12.91 -0.66 -16.32
CA ALA A 103 13.56 -0.01 -15.20
C ALA A 103 12.51 0.68 -14.32
N PHE A 104 12.82 0.84 -13.03
CA PHE A 104 11.84 1.32 -12.05
C PHE A 104 12.47 2.24 -11.00
N LEU A 105 11.63 3.10 -10.42
CA LEU A 105 11.93 3.90 -9.23
C LEU A 105 11.27 3.20 -8.04
N GLU A 106 12.02 2.93 -6.98
CA GLU A 106 11.52 2.38 -5.72
C GLU A 106 11.23 3.51 -4.74
N MET A 107 10.00 3.58 -4.24
CA MET A 107 9.54 4.63 -3.35
C MET A 107 8.78 4.04 -2.15
N PRO A 108 9.32 4.12 -0.93
CA PRO A 108 8.53 3.82 0.26
C PRO A 108 7.43 4.88 0.42
N VAL A 109 6.23 4.47 0.84
CA VAL A 109 5.08 5.38 0.93
C VAL A 109 4.42 5.42 2.31
N ALA A 110 4.52 4.34 3.09
CA ALA A 110 3.97 4.28 4.44
C ALA A 110 4.62 3.13 5.22
N PHE A 111 4.31 3.04 6.53
CA PHE A 111 4.46 1.81 7.30
C PHE A 111 3.12 1.13 7.49
N ASP A 112 3.11 -0.18 7.26
CA ASP A 112 2.09 -1.10 7.72
C ASP A 112 2.53 -1.68 9.07
N ALA A 113 1.62 -1.68 10.06
CA ALA A 113 1.85 -2.28 11.37
C ALA A 113 0.62 -3.06 11.82
N LEU A 114 0.85 -4.25 12.34
CA LEU A 114 -0.19 -5.13 12.84
C LEU A 114 -0.18 -5.15 14.37
N SER A 115 -1.36 -5.16 14.98
CA SER A 115 -1.51 -5.36 16.42
C SER A 115 -2.02 -6.75 16.70
N VAL A 116 -1.38 -7.46 17.64
CA VAL A 116 -1.95 -8.64 18.27
C VAL A 116 -2.68 -8.18 19.52
N VAL A 117 -3.95 -8.53 19.63
CA VAL A 117 -4.85 -7.99 20.67
C VAL A 117 -5.61 -9.07 21.38
N VAL A 118 -5.97 -8.77 22.64
CA VAL A 118 -6.80 -9.59 23.50
C VAL A 118 -7.88 -8.75 24.18
N ASN A 119 -8.86 -9.41 24.76
CA ASN A 119 -9.82 -8.76 25.63
C ASN A 119 -9.12 -8.13 26.85
N PRO A 120 -9.47 -6.92 27.32
CA PRO A 120 -8.85 -6.30 28.50
C PRO A 120 -8.96 -7.12 29.78
N LYS A 121 -10.00 -7.98 29.91
CA LYS A 121 -10.20 -8.90 31.04
C LYS A 121 -9.29 -10.13 30.99
N ASN A 122 -8.57 -10.36 29.90
CA ASN A 122 -7.51 -11.35 29.82
C ASN A 122 -6.29 -10.84 30.60
N THR A 123 -6.14 -11.24 31.85
CA THR A 123 -5.08 -10.75 32.75
C THR A 123 -3.87 -11.66 32.83
N TRP A 124 -3.93 -12.88 32.26
CA TRP A 124 -2.83 -13.84 32.32
C TRP A 124 -1.78 -13.66 31.22
N LEU A 125 -2.16 -13.09 30.07
CA LEU A 125 -1.26 -12.89 28.93
C LEU A 125 -0.78 -11.43 28.89
N GLN A 126 0.44 -11.17 29.38
CA GLN A 126 0.99 -9.81 29.42
C GLN A 126 1.82 -9.44 28.19
N GLN A 127 2.41 -10.42 27.55
CA GLN A 127 3.20 -10.32 26.32
C GLN A 127 3.14 -11.66 25.59
N ILE A 128 3.55 -11.71 24.35
CA ILE A 128 3.63 -12.94 23.57
C ILE A 128 4.87 -12.96 22.69
N THR A 129 5.43 -14.14 22.49
CA THR A 129 6.55 -14.34 21.59
C THR A 129 6.07 -14.70 20.17
N VAL A 130 6.91 -14.43 19.17
CA VAL A 130 6.65 -14.89 17.79
C VAL A 130 6.53 -16.41 17.71
N ASP A 131 7.30 -17.16 18.48
CA ASP A 131 7.22 -18.62 18.50
C ASP A 131 5.89 -19.12 19.09
N GLU A 132 5.36 -18.48 20.12
CA GLU A 132 4.02 -18.78 20.66
C GLU A 132 2.92 -18.45 19.65
N LEU A 133 3.02 -17.30 18.96
CA LEU A 133 2.11 -16.95 17.85
C LEU A 133 2.20 -17.97 16.73
N LYS A 134 3.39 -18.39 16.33
CA LYS A 134 3.59 -19.42 15.31
C LYS A 134 2.92 -20.72 15.71
N LYS A 135 3.13 -21.17 16.95
CA LYS A 135 2.51 -22.39 17.48
C LYS A 135 0.99 -22.35 17.48
N MET A 136 0.39 -21.14 17.61
CA MET A 136 -1.07 -20.96 17.52
C MET A 136 -1.57 -20.95 16.07
N TRP A 137 -0.84 -20.31 15.15
CA TRP A 137 -1.36 -19.92 13.84
C TRP A 137 -0.85 -20.78 12.68
N GLU A 138 0.21 -21.58 12.86
CA GLU A 138 0.72 -22.44 11.78
C GLU A 138 -0.31 -23.49 11.35
N PRO A 139 -0.26 -23.97 10.08
CA PRO A 139 -1.21 -24.97 9.57
C PRO A 139 -1.28 -26.24 10.43
N ALA A 140 -0.17 -26.65 11.05
CA ALA A 140 -0.09 -27.83 11.90
C ALA A 140 -0.88 -27.71 13.20
N ALA A 141 -1.25 -26.51 13.62
CA ALA A 141 -2.02 -26.22 14.81
C ALA A 141 -3.52 -26.52 14.65
N GLN A 142 -4.01 -26.62 13.42
CA GLN A 142 -5.43 -26.81 13.12
C GLN A 142 -6.01 -28.06 13.80
N GLY A 143 -7.07 -27.87 14.60
CA GLY A 143 -7.73 -28.92 15.37
C GLY A 143 -6.92 -29.50 16.54
N LYS A 144 -5.64 -29.08 16.70
CA LYS A 144 -4.74 -29.61 17.74
C LYS A 144 -4.51 -28.60 18.88
N ILE A 145 -4.19 -27.37 18.53
CA ILE A 145 -3.96 -26.29 19.51
C ILE A 145 -5.29 -25.55 19.69
N THR A 146 -6.03 -25.95 20.71
CA THR A 146 -7.37 -25.42 21.02
C THR A 146 -7.46 -24.78 22.40
N ARG A 147 -6.40 -24.89 23.19
CA ARG A 147 -6.33 -24.39 24.58
C ARG A 147 -5.06 -23.61 24.83
N TRP A 148 -5.15 -22.60 25.71
CA TRP A 148 -4.02 -21.72 26.03
C TRP A 148 -2.81 -22.46 26.60
N ASN A 149 -3.02 -23.40 27.54
CA ASN A 149 -1.94 -24.21 28.13
C ASN A 149 -1.23 -25.14 27.14
N GLN A 150 -1.83 -25.44 25.99
CA GLN A 150 -1.14 -26.19 24.93
C GLN A 150 -0.09 -25.35 24.20
N VAL A 151 -0.26 -24.02 24.18
CA VAL A 151 0.74 -23.10 23.63
C VAL A 151 1.88 -22.91 24.62
N ASN A 152 1.54 -22.50 25.83
CA ASN A 152 2.49 -22.32 26.92
C ASN A 152 1.89 -22.95 28.21
N PRO A 153 2.54 -23.95 28.81
CA PRO A 153 2.03 -24.64 30.00
C PRO A 153 1.79 -23.74 31.22
N ALA A 154 2.39 -22.55 31.27
CA ALA A 154 2.17 -21.58 32.33
C ALA A 154 0.84 -20.81 32.18
N TRP A 155 0.16 -20.92 31.04
CA TRP A 155 -1.12 -20.27 30.80
C TRP A 155 -2.29 -21.16 31.28
N PRO A 156 -3.47 -20.58 31.53
CA PRO A 156 -4.60 -21.35 32.09
C PRO A 156 -5.14 -22.38 31.09
N ASP A 157 -5.70 -23.45 31.61
CA ASP A 157 -6.40 -24.46 30.81
C ASP A 157 -7.79 -23.97 30.39
N ARG A 158 -7.82 -23.09 29.40
CA ARG A 158 -9.00 -22.43 28.83
C ARG A 158 -8.99 -22.58 27.31
N PRO A 159 -10.15 -22.54 26.64
CA PRO A 159 -10.22 -22.58 25.18
C PRO A 159 -9.55 -21.34 24.57
N ILE A 160 -8.96 -21.46 23.37
CA ILE A 160 -8.52 -20.32 22.56
C ILE A 160 -9.60 -20.00 21.54
N LYS A 161 -9.96 -18.71 21.43
CA LYS A 161 -10.79 -18.16 20.35
C LYS A 161 -9.95 -17.28 19.45
N LEU A 162 -9.75 -17.70 18.22
CA LEU A 162 -8.86 -17.04 17.28
C LEU A 162 -9.66 -16.15 16.32
N PHE A 163 -9.20 -14.91 16.15
CA PHE A 163 -9.76 -13.92 15.24
C PHE A 163 -8.64 -13.35 14.36
N GLY A 164 -8.87 -13.24 13.07
CA GLY A 164 -7.84 -12.72 12.16
C GLY A 164 -8.42 -12.23 10.85
N ALA A 165 -7.60 -11.49 10.13
CA ALA A 165 -7.95 -10.99 8.80
C ALA A 165 -8.29 -12.15 7.85
N GLY A 166 -9.19 -11.91 6.92
CA GLY A 166 -9.59 -12.86 5.90
C GLY A 166 -8.47 -13.18 4.91
N THR A 167 -8.63 -14.26 4.16
CA THR A 167 -7.57 -14.79 3.27
C THR A 167 -7.27 -13.91 2.06
N ASP A 168 -8.13 -12.93 1.75
CA ASP A 168 -7.93 -11.97 0.67
C ASP A 168 -7.25 -10.67 1.16
N SER A 169 -7.11 -10.52 2.49
CA SER A 169 -6.49 -9.38 3.13
C SER A 169 -4.96 -9.40 3.03
N GLY A 170 -4.35 -8.25 2.72
CA GLY A 170 -2.91 -8.05 2.83
C GLY A 170 -2.38 -8.17 4.26
N THR A 171 -3.24 -7.92 5.26
CA THR A 171 -2.97 -8.14 6.68
C THR A 171 -2.74 -9.63 6.98
N PHE A 172 -3.58 -10.52 6.41
CA PHE A 172 -3.40 -11.97 6.50
C PHE A 172 -2.08 -12.42 5.87
N ASP A 173 -1.79 -11.93 4.65
CA ASP A 173 -0.55 -12.25 3.94
C ASP A 173 0.68 -11.87 4.77
N TYR A 174 0.66 -10.67 5.33
CA TYR A 174 1.77 -10.17 6.14
C TYR A 174 1.92 -10.91 7.47
N PHE A 175 0.82 -11.07 8.22
CA PHE A 175 0.87 -11.77 9.51
C PHE A 175 1.42 -13.18 9.34
N THR A 176 0.89 -13.93 8.37
CA THR A 176 1.34 -15.30 8.13
C THR A 176 2.82 -15.36 7.69
N GLU A 177 3.27 -14.43 6.84
CA GLU A 177 4.69 -14.33 6.46
C GLU A 177 5.58 -14.03 7.66
N ALA A 178 5.22 -13.04 8.48
CA ALA A 178 6.01 -12.61 9.62
C ALA A 178 6.08 -13.67 10.73
N ILE A 179 4.99 -14.40 10.97
CA ILE A 179 4.87 -15.34 12.08
C ILE A 179 5.24 -16.77 11.69
N THR A 180 4.77 -17.26 10.54
CA THR A 180 5.04 -18.65 10.13
C THR A 180 6.20 -18.79 9.15
N GLY A 181 6.71 -17.66 8.63
CA GLY A 181 7.81 -17.61 7.65
C GLY A 181 7.34 -17.80 6.20
N LYS A 182 6.01 -17.93 5.96
CA LYS A 182 5.46 -18.10 4.62
C LYS A 182 4.09 -17.44 4.51
N SER A 183 3.95 -16.52 3.56
CA SER A 183 2.68 -15.88 3.23
C SER A 183 1.59 -16.91 2.96
N LYS A 184 0.40 -16.67 3.51
CA LYS A 184 -0.79 -17.53 3.44
C LYS A 184 -0.69 -18.90 4.14
N ALA A 185 0.40 -19.19 4.84
CA ALA A 185 0.52 -20.41 5.62
C ALA A 185 -0.11 -20.23 7.01
N SER A 186 -1.36 -20.63 7.17
CA SER A 186 -2.14 -20.54 8.40
C SER A 186 -3.07 -21.72 8.56
N ARG A 187 -3.50 -21.98 9.83
CA ARG A 187 -4.69 -22.78 10.10
C ARG A 187 -5.93 -22.10 9.52
N GLY A 188 -6.99 -22.87 9.27
CA GLY A 188 -8.26 -22.36 8.72
C GLY A 188 -9.42 -22.34 9.71
N ASP A 189 -9.24 -22.86 10.93
CA ASP A 189 -10.27 -22.99 11.96
C ASP A 189 -10.30 -21.79 12.93
N PHE A 190 -10.23 -20.58 12.40
CA PHE A 190 -10.37 -19.33 13.14
C PHE A 190 -11.50 -18.48 12.57
N THR A 191 -11.98 -17.48 13.31
CA THR A 191 -12.94 -16.50 12.81
C THR A 191 -12.21 -15.50 11.91
N ALA A 192 -12.43 -15.64 10.61
CA ALA A 192 -11.86 -14.75 9.58
C ALA A 192 -12.84 -13.64 9.20
N SER A 193 -12.35 -12.42 9.01
CA SER A 193 -13.14 -11.31 8.46
C SER A 193 -12.25 -10.33 7.69
N GLU A 194 -12.77 -9.83 6.57
CA GLU A 194 -12.17 -8.69 5.84
C GLU A 194 -12.54 -7.34 6.50
N ASP A 195 -13.56 -7.32 7.37
CA ASP A 195 -13.94 -6.16 8.17
C ASP A 195 -13.34 -6.27 9.57
N ASP A 196 -12.32 -5.46 9.85
CA ASP A 196 -11.63 -5.40 11.15
C ASP A 196 -12.57 -5.03 12.30
N ASN A 197 -13.68 -4.34 12.06
CA ASN A 197 -14.67 -4.04 13.10
C ASN A 197 -15.36 -5.32 13.64
N VAL A 198 -15.55 -6.32 12.79
CA VAL A 198 -16.07 -7.64 13.21
C VAL A 198 -15.08 -8.32 14.14
N LEU A 199 -13.78 -8.24 13.82
CA LEU A 199 -12.71 -8.81 14.66
C LEU A 199 -12.62 -8.08 16.00
N VAL A 200 -12.66 -6.75 16.02
CA VAL A 200 -12.70 -5.91 17.23
C VAL A 200 -13.85 -6.33 18.14
N GLN A 201 -15.06 -6.44 17.59
CA GLN A 201 -16.24 -6.84 18.39
C GLN A 201 -16.15 -8.26 18.93
N GLY A 202 -15.65 -9.20 18.12
CA GLY A 202 -15.47 -10.60 18.53
C GLY A 202 -14.53 -10.72 19.73
N ILE A 203 -13.37 -10.08 19.66
CA ILE A 203 -12.35 -10.11 20.72
C ILE A 203 -12.83 -9.35 21.98
N ALA A 204 -13.49 -8.20 21.80
CA ALA A 204 -14.00 -7.42 22.93
C ALA A 204 -15.07 -8.16 23.77
N ARG A 205 -15.76 -9.14 23.19
CA ARG A 205 -16.83 -9.90 23.88
C ARG A 205 -16.35 -11.19 24.55
N ASP A 206 -15.17 -11.70 24.21
CA ASP A 206 -14.69 -12.98 24.70
C ASP A 206 -13.31 -12.83 25.36
N VAL A 207 -13.24 -13.17 26.65
CA VAL A 207 -12.00 -13.09 27.45
C VAL A 207 -10.94 -14.09 27.00
N ASP A 208 -11.35 -15.16 26.31
CA ASP A 208 -10.48 -16.21 25.77
C ASP A 208 -10.05 -15.93 24.32
N ALA A 209 -10.45 -14.77 23.78
CA ALA A 209 -10.10 -14.37 22.42
C ALA A 209 -8.73 -13.74 22.33
N ILE A 210 -8.07 -14.05 21.23
CA ILE A 210 -6.87 -13.37 20.71
C ILE A 210 -7.05 -13.19 19.20
N GLY A 211 -6.57 -12.07 18.67
CA GLY A 211 -6.60 -11.83 17.23
C GLY A 211 -5.58 -10.82 16.79
N TYR A 212 -5.55 -10.57 15.48
CA TYR A 212 -4.67 -9.58 14.86
C TYR A 212 -5.38 -8.82 13.75
N PHE A 213 -5.02 -7.56 13.60
CA PHE A 213 -5.47 -6.64 12.56
C PHE A 213 -4.58 -5.40 12.52
N GLY A 214 -4.86 -4.45 11.62
CA GLY A 214 -4.11 -3.22 11.45
C GLY A 214 -4.03 -2.39 12.74
N TYR A 215 -2.85 -1.85 13.03
CA TYR A 215 -2.57 -1.03 14.22
C TYR A 215 -3.59 0.11 14.43
N ALA A 216 -4.04 0.73 13.34
CA ALA A 216 -4.94 1.86 13.46
C ALA A 216 -6.31 1.50 14.04
N TYR A 217 -6.85 0.33 13.70
CA TYR A 217 -8.10 -0.17 14.32
C TYR A 217 -7.93 -0.42 15.82
N TYR A 218 -6.77 -0.95 16.23
CA TYR A 218 -6.45 -1.03 17.66
C TYR A 218 -6.37 0.35 18.29
N ALA A 219 -5.69 1.31 17.65
CA ALA A 219 -5.52 2.66 18.18
C ALA A 219 -6.86 3.38 18.42
N GLU A 220 -7.89 3.09 17.64
CA GLU A 220 -9.25 3.63 17.78
C GLU A 220 -10.12 2.86 18.79
N ASN A 221 -9.71 1.66 19.20
CA ASN A 221 -10.49 0.79 20.11
C ASN A 221 -9.71 0.39 21.37
N ARG A 222 -8.79 1.24 21.85
CA ARG A 222 -7.98 1.00 23.05
C ARG A 222 -8.81 0.87 24.33
N ASP A 223 -10.02 1.40 24.35
CA ASP A 223 -11.00 1.26 25.42
C ASP A 223 -11.62 -0.15 25.49
N LYS A 224 -11.67 -0.88 24.37
CA LYS A 224 -12.29 -2.21 24.24
C LYS A 224 -11.27 -3.35 24.16
N LEU A 225 -10.02 -3.05 23.82
CA LEU A 225 -8.99 -4.03 23.52
C LEU A 225 -7.66 -3.68 24.19
N ARG A 226 -6.87 -4.70 24.46
CA ARG A 226 -5.50 -4.55 24.92
C ARG A 226 -4.55 -5.18 23.90
N SER A 227 -3.57 -4.42 23.40
CA SER A 227 -2.51 -4.98 22.56
C SER A 227 -1.48 -5.72 23.41
N LEU A 228 -0.90 -6.74 22.82
CA LEU A 228 0.19 -7.50 23.42
C LEU A 228 1.54 -6.98 22.88
N PRO A 229 2.48 -6.65 23.76
CA PRO A 229 3.87 -6.50 23.36
C PRO A 229 4.40 -7.82 22.77
N ILE A 230 5.15 -7.71 21.66
CA ILE A 230 5.70 -8.86 20.93
C ILE A 230 7.18 -8.99 21.23
N SER A 231 7.62 -10.18 21.66
CA SER A 231 9.03 -10.54 21.76
C SER A 231 9.46 -11.35 20.55
N TRP A 232 10.54 -10.92 19.92
CA TRP A 232 11.09 -11.54 18.72
C TRP A 232 12.55 -11.86 18.91
N LYS A 233 12.98 -13.07 18.51
CA LYS A 233 14.38 -13.55 18.61
C LYS A 233 14.99 -13.41 20.02
N GLY A 234 14.18 -13.60 21.05
CA GLY A 234 14.63 -13.48 22.45
C GLY A 234 14.84 -12.04 22.93
N GLY A 235 14.49 -11.03 22.12
CA GLY A 235 14.56 -9.63 22.50
C GLY A 235 13.45 -9.20 23.47
N LYS A 236 13.56 -7.98 23.99
CA LYS A 236 12.53 -7.37 24.84
C LYS A 236 11.22 -7.28 24.07
N ALA A 237 10.11 -7.56 24.76
CA ALA A 237 8.79 -7.39 24.18
C ALA A 237 8.47 -5.90 23.96
N VAL A 238 8.02 -5.54 22.75
CA VAL A 238 7.70 -4.17 22.32
C VAL A 238 6.25 -4.12 21.89
N GLY A 239 5.50 -3.09 22.34
CA GLY A 239 4.12 -2.85 21.95
C GLY A 239 4.02 -1.98 20.68
N PRO A 240 2.90 -2.06 19.95
CA PRO A 240 2.66 -1.26 18.76
C PRO A 240 2.31 0.17 19.14
N THR A 241 3.18 1.11 18.81
CA THR A 241 2.95 2.56 18.86
C THR A 241 3.47 3.19 17.57
N SER A 242 3.02 4.40 17.24
CA SER A 242 3.57 5.10 16.08
C SER A 242 5.10 5.28 16.21
N GLU A 243 5.60 5.53 17.43
CA GLU A 243 7.03 5.67 17.72
C GLU A 243 7.78 4.36 17.44
N THR A 244 7.35 3.23 18.05
CA THR A 244 8.03 1.93 17.90
C THR A 244 7.94 1.34 16.49
N VAL A 245 6.94 1.75 15.71
CA VAL A 245 6.83 1.44 14.28
C VAL A 245 7.85 2.25 13.47
N LEU A 246 7.95 3.56 13.74
CA LEU A 246 8.83 4.47 13.00
C LEU A 246 10.32 4.26 13.32
N ASP A 247 10.65 3.96 14.57
CA ASP A 247 12.02 3.67 15.00
C ASP A 247 12.46 2.23 14.70
N GLY A 248 11.54 1.38 14.19
CA GLY A 248 11.81 0.01 13.78
C GLY A 248 11.98 -0.98 14.93
N THR A 249 11.65 -0.61 16.17
CA THR A 249 11.75 -1.52 17.34
C THR A 249 10.58 -2.48 17.43
N TYR A 250 9.41 -2.15 16.88
CA TYR A 250 8.26 -3.04 16.83
C TYR A 250 8.38 -4.07 15.71
N GLN A 251 9.06 -5.18 15.98
CA GLN A 251 9.33 -6.24 15.02
C GLN A 251 8.78 -7.60 15.48
N PRO A 252 8.41 -8.50 14.53
CA PRO A 252 8.43 -8.37 13.07
C PRO A 252 7.13 -7.83 12.46
N LEU A 253 6.21 -7.27 13.27
CA LEU A 253 4.87 -6.87 12.86
C LEU A 253 4.77 -5.40 12.41
N SER A 254 5.89 -4.78 11.99
CA SER A 254 5.91 -3.52 11.25
C SER A 254 6.82 -3.62 10.03
N ARG A 255 6.41 -3.02 8.92
CA ARG A 255 7.17 -3.01 7.66
C ARG A 255 6.90 -1.77 6.83
N PRO A 256 7.89 -1.27 6.08
CA PRO A 256 7.63 -0.29 5.05
C PRO A 256 6.86 -0.92 3.88
N ILE A 257 5.99 -0.12 3.26
CA ILE A 257 5.29 -0.46 2.03
C ILE A 257 5.65 0.53 0.94
N PHE A 258 5.57 0.09 -0.33
CA PHE A 258 6.20 0.76 -1.46
C PHE A 258 5.26 0.92 -2.65
N ILE A 259 5.59 1.91 -3.48
CA ILE A 259 5.23 1.91 -4.89
C ILE A 259 6.51 1.79 -5.73
N TYR A 260 6.43 1.04 -6.85
CA TYR A 260 7.44 0.98 -7.89
C TYR A 260 6.90 1.65 -9.14
N VAL A 261 7.63 2.60 -9.69
CA VAL A 261 7.17 3.40 -10.83
C VAL A 261 8.02 3.06 -12.04
N ASN A 262 7.37 2.67 -13.15
CA ASN A 262 8.06 2.37 -14.40
C ASN A 262 8.67 3.66 -14.98
N THR A 263 10.00 3.67 -15.21
CA THR A 263 10.72 4.85 -15.71
C THR A 263 10.28 5.29 -17.11
N ASN A 264 9.74 4.38 -17.92
CA ASN A 264 9.17 4.75 -19.22
C ASN A 264 7.77 5.35 -19.05
N ALA A 265 6.95 4.82 -18.12
CA ALA A 265 5.64 5.36 -17.84
C ALA A 265 5.71 6.80 -17.26
N VAL A 266 6.69 7.08 -16.43
CA VAL A 266 6.92 8.41 -15.81
C VAL A 266 7.24 9.52 -16.83
N LYS A 267 7.58 9.17 -18.06
CA LYS A 267 7.74 10.15 -19.15
C LYS A 267 6.41 10.78 -19.56
N ARG A 268 5.30 10.11 -19.28
CA ARG A 268 3.95 10.65 -19.49
C ARG A 268 3.61 11.64 -18.38
N PRO A 269 3.18 12.87 -18.72
CA PRO A 269 2.92 13.94 -17.74
C PRO A 269 1.89 13.53 -16.67
N GLU A 270 0.86 12.77 -17.05
CA GLU A 270 -0.18 12.31 -16.12
C GLU A 270 0.36 11.31 -15.09
N VAL A 271 1.25 10.38 -15.47
CA VAL A 271 1.87 9.43 -14.54
C VAL A 271 2.83 10.15 -13.59
N ARG A 272 3.65 11.05 -14.15
CA ARG A 272 4.55 11.89 -13.35
C ARG A 272 3.77 12.72 -12.34
N GLY A 273 2.70 13.39 -12.79
CA GLY A 273 1.83 14.19 -11.93
C GLY A 273 1.17 13.37 -10.83
N PHE A 274 0.75 12.13 -11.11
CA PHE A 274 0.21 11.21 -10.11
C PHE A 274 1.25 10.86 -9.04
N VAL A 275 2.48 10.51 -9.44
CA VAL A 275 3.55 10.16 -8.48
C VAL A 275 3.97 11.37 -7.64
N GLU A 276 4.02 12.56 -8.24
CA GLU A 276 4.27 13.81 -7.50
C GLU A 276 3.15 14.10 -6.50
N PHE A 277 1.89 13.98 -6.92
CA PHE A 277 0.73 14.16 -6.07
C PHE A 277 0.74 13.17 -4.92
N TYR A 278 1.02 11.89 -5.21
CA TYR A 278 1.14 10.83 -4.20
C TYR A 278 2.08 11.26 -3.08
N ASN A 279 3.31 11.62 -3.40
CA ASN A 279 4.32 11.98 -2.40
C ASN A 279 4.04 13.30 -1.67
N LYS A 280 3.39 14.27 -2.33
CA LYS A 280 3.02 15.55 -1.71
C LYS A 280 1.87 15.42 -0.71
N HIS A 281 0.96 14.48 -0.91
CA HIS A 281 -0.24 14.30 -0.10
C HIS A 281 -0.21 13.04 0.78
N ALA A 282 0.83 12.19 0.65
CA ALA A 282 0.92 10.90 1.32
C ALA A 282 0.79 11.02 2.84
N GLU A 283 1.46 11.98 3.49
CA GLU A 283 1.41 12.10 4.95
C GLU A 283 -0.03 12.22 5.47
N LYS A 284 -0.86 13.04 4.80
CA LYS A 284 -2.27 13.22 5.15
C LYS A 284 -3.08 11.95 4.84
N LEU A 285 -3.01 11.48 3.58
CA LEU A 285 -3.86 10.40 3.09
C LEU A 285 -3.53 9.05 3.74
N VAL A 286 -2.26 8.80 4.07
CA VAL A 286 -1.84 7.62 4.82
C VAL A 286 -2.47 7.59 6.22
N LYS A 287 -2.53 8.75 6.91
CA LYS A 287 -3.22 8.86 8.21
C LYS A 287 -4.72 8.61 8.10
N GLU A 288 -5.35 9.15 7.05
CA GLU A 288 -6.79 8.97 6.81
C GLU A 288 -7.19 7.51 6.63
N VAL A 289 -6.35 6.72 5.94
CA VAL A 289 -6.57 5.27 5.76
C VAL A 289 -5.96 4.42 6.89
N LYS A 290 -5.58 5.04 8.01
CA LYS A 290 -5.14 4.35 9.24
C LYS A 290 -3.81 3.60 9.12
N TYR A 291 -2.92 4.07 8.27
CA TYR A 291 -1.52 3.62 8.22
C TYR A 291 -0.60 4.62 8.93
N VAL A 292 0.65 4.22 9.16
CA VAL A 292 1.65 5.09 9.77
C VAL A 292 2.43 5.81 8.67
N PRO A 293 2.32 7.15 8.56
CA PRO A 293 3.03 7.88 7.52
C PRO A 293 4.53 7.89 7.78
N LEU A 294 5.30 8.05 6.70
CA LEU A 294 6.73 8.28 6.78
C LEU A 294 7.01 9.72 7.28
N PRO A 295 8.22 9.98 7.82
CA PRO A 295 8.68 11.35 8.01
C PRO A 295 8.70 12.14 6.68
N SER A 296 8.38 13.43 6.73
CA SER A 296 8.32 14.31 5.53
C SER A 296 9.59 14.26 4.67
N ALA A 297 10.77 14.04 5.29
CA ALA A 297 12.03 13.89 4.60
C ALA A 297 12.05 12.69 3.63
N ALA A 298 11.33 11.60 3.93
CA ALA A 298 11.24 10.44 3.05
C ALA A 298 10.43 10.75 1.78
N TYR A 299 9.33 11.50 1.91
CA TYR A 299 8.57 11.95 0.74
C TYR A 299 9.35 12.95 -0.12
N THR A 300 10.11 13.84 0.52
CA THR A 300 11.04 14.74 -0.20
C THR A 300 12.10 13.95 -0.96
N TYR A 301 12.65 12.89 -0.35
CA TYR A 301 13.59 12.00 -1.01
C TYR A 301 12.96 11.28 -2.21
N ASN A 302 11.71 10.82 -2.11
CA ASN A 302 10.98 10.21 -3.22
C ASN A 302 10.81 11.19 -4.39
N LEU A 303 10.48 12.47 -4.11
CA LEU A 303 10.37 13.52 -5.13
C LEU A 303 11.71 13.81 -5.80
N ASP A 304 12.81 13.79 -5.06
CA ASP A 304 14.17 13.91 -5.62
C ASP A 304 14.53 12.68 -6.48
N THR A 305 14.16 11.47 -6.03
CA THR A 305 14.30 10.23 -6.81
C THR A 305 13.56 10.31 -8.14
N LEU A 306 12.32 10.82 -8.12
CA LEU A 306 11.52 11.05 -9.33
C LEU A 306 12.16 12.08 -10.26
N THR A 307 12.62 13.20 -9.70
CA THR A 307 13.20 14.31 -10.47
C THR A 307 14.52 13.92 -11.14
N LYS A 308 15.36 13.18 -10.40
CA LYS A 308 16.67 12.71 -10.89
C LYS A 308 16.59 11.37 -11.64
N ASN A 309 15.40 10.79 -11.74
CA ASN A 309 15.15 9.47 -12.35
C ASN A 309 16.11 8.38 -11.83
N ARG A 310 16.30 8.31 -10.52
CA ARG A 310 17.19 7.33 -9.88
C ARG A 310 16.56 5.94 -9.91
N ALA A 311 16.84 5.20 -10.97
CA ALA A 311 16.35 3.83 -11.13
C ALA A 311 17.09 2.85 -10.22
N GLY A 312 16.40 1.77 -9.84
CA GLY A 312 16.94 0.66 -9.05
C GLY A 312 16.26 0.48 -7.69
N THR A 313 16.82 -0.40 -6.89
CA THR A 313 16.32 -0.71 -5.54
C THR A 313 17.39 -0.44 -4.48
N LYS A 314 16.98 0.04 -3.33
CA LYS A 314 17.84 0.21 -2.15
C LYS A 314 18.10 -1.10 -1.42
N PHE A 315 17.22 -2.07 -1.57
CA PHE A 315 17.29 -3.36 -0.89
C PHE A 315 18.09 -4.41 -1.65
N GLY A 316 18.47 -4.16 -2.90
CA GLY A 316 19.25 -5.11 -3.71
C GLY A 316 18.58 -6.48 -3.91
N GLY A 317 17.25 -6.53 -3.82
CA GLY A 317 16.49 -7.78 -3.92
C GLY A 317 16.40 -8.59 -2.62
N GLU A 318 16.83 -8.02 -1.48
CA GLU A 318 16.74 -8.64 -0.16
C GLU A 318 15.56 -8.06 0.64
N ASN A 319 14.90 -8.93 1.42
CA ASN A 319 13.91 -8.48 2.39
C ASN A 319 14.61 -8.21 3.73
N LEU A 320 14.91 -6.94 3.99
CA LEU A 320 15.55 -6.53 5.24
C LEU A 320 14.48 -6.28 6.31
N VAL A 321 14.19 -7.29 7.12
CA VAL A 321 13.29 -7.16 8.28
C VAL A 321 13.96 -6.26 9.33
N GLY A 322 13.22 -5.28 9.86
CA GLY A 322 13.71 -4.37 10.90
C GLY A 322 14.48 -3.15 10.39
N VAL A 323 14.39 -2.83 9.10
CA VAL A 323 14.98 -1.60 8.55
C VAL A 323 14.16 -0.40 8.99
N THR A 324 14.81 0.54 9.68
CA THR A 324 14.20 1.84 10.02
C THR A 324 14.15 2.76 8.80
N ILE A 325 13.29 3.79 8.86
CA ILE A 325 13.25 4.80 7.80
C ILE A 325 14.59 5.51 7.65
N GLU A 326 15.24 5.82 8.76
CA GLU A 326 16.54 6.48 8.73
C GLU A 326 17.59 5.63 8.01
N GLN A 327 17.60 4.32 8.29
CA GLN A 327 18.46 3.38 7.58
C GLN A 327 18.08 3.28 6.10
N LEU A 328 16.77 3.20 5.79
CA LEU A 328 16.28 3.17 4.41
C LEU A 328 16.73 4.40 3.60
N MET A 329 16.68 5.60 4.19
CA MET A 329 17.10 6.82 3.52
C MET A 329 18.62 6.88 3.28
N LYS A 330 19.42 6.21 4.12
CA LYS A 330 20.89 6.13 3.96
C LYS A 330 21.32 5.08 2.92
N LEU A 331 20.44 4.15 2.54
CA LEU A 331 20.75 3.18 1.49
C LEU A 331 20.77 3.86 0.12
N GLU A 332 21.81 3.62 -0.66
CA GLU A 332 21.87 4.02 -2.07
C GLU A 332 21.14 3.02 -2.95
N ALA A 333 20.47 3.51 -4.00
CA ALA A 333 19.88 2.63 -5.00
C ALA A 333 20.99 1.91 -5.79
N LYS A 334 20.88 0.60 -5.94
CA LYS A 334 21.78 -0.28 -6.69
C LYS A 334 21.15 -0.73 -8.00
#